data_371be1fbc07ed2db53a4f4dafc85a24c
#
_entry.id   371be1fbc07ed2db53a4f4dafc85a24c
#
_cell.length_a   1.000
_cell.length_b   1.000
_cell.length_c   1.000
_cell.angle_alpha   90.00
_cell.angle_beta   90.00
_cell.angle_gamma   90.00
#
_symmetry.space_group_name_H-M   'P 1'
#
loop_
_entity.id
_entity.type
_entity.pdbx_description
1 polymer ?
#
loop_
_entity_poly.entity_id
_entity_poly.type
_entity_poly.pdbx_seq_one_letter_code
_entity_poly.pdbx_strand_id
1 'polypeptide(L)'
;MKSGASRRGFIFGPALAYRLNAGFVPVRKPRKLPAPTARVTYDLEYGTDSLEIHLDAIEPGQNVVLVDDLLATGGTMEATIKLVQQLGGHIAGLGFAVELDFLKGREKFPDYDVFSLLHYTE
;
A
#
# COMPACT_ATOMS: atom_id res chain seq x y z
N MET A 1 3.94 10.47 -3.76
CA MET A 1 4.18 9.05 -3.43
C MET A 1 3.59 8.69 -2.09
N LYS A 2 2.97 7.54 -2.00
CA LYS A 2 2.32 7.07 -0.79
C LYS A 2 2.85 5.69 -0.43
N SER A 3 3.03 5.42 0.86
CA SER A 3 3.56 4.13 1.30
C SER A 3 2.45 3.15 1.65
N GLY A 4 2.81 1.87 1.70
CA GLY A 4 1.92 0.82 2.14
C GLY A 4 1.73 0.76 3.64
N ALA A 5 1.08 -0.31 4.11
CA ALA A 5 0.52 -0.42 5.45
C ALA A 5 1.47 -1.01 6.50
N SER A 6 2.64 -1.51 6.11
CA SER A 6 3.52 -2.17 7.07
C SER A 6 4.38 -1.18 7.84
N ARG A 7 4.92 -1.62 8.99
CA ARG A 7 5.88 -0.83 9.75
C ARG A 7 7.12 -0.50 8.94
N ARG A 8 7.61 -1.44 8.15
CA ARG A 8 8.81 -1.26 7.33
C ARG A 8 8.54 -0.35 6.16
N GLY A 9 7.36 -0.45 5.56
CA GLY A 9 6.91 0.49 4.54
C GLY A 9 6.86 1.92 5.08
N PHE A 10 6.51 2.08 6.35
CA PHE A 10 6.50 3.37 7.02
C PHE A 10 7.91 3.98 7.11
N ILE A 11 8.95 3.17 7.27
CA ILE A 11 10.34 3.64 7.29
C ILE A 11 10.83 3.92 5.87
N PHE A 12 10.56 3.01 4.94
CA PHE A 12 11.02 3.06 3.55
C PHE A 12 10.33 4.18 2.77
N GLY A 13 9.02 4.36 2.96
CA GLY A 13 8.21 5.32 2.22
C GLY A 13 8.66 6.77 2.35
N PRO A 14 8.92 7.29 3.57
CA PRO A 14 9.37 8.67 3.74
C PRO A 14 10.70 8.95 3.02
N ALA A 15 11.65 8.02 3.08
CA ALA A 15 12.93 8.18 2.41
C ALA A 15 12.75 8.26 0.88
N LEU A 16 11.88 7.42 0.33
CA LEU A 16 11.61 7.41 -1.09
C LEU A 16 10.86 8.69 -1.52
N ALA A 17 9.89 9.13 -0.72
CA ALA A 17 9.14 10.34 -0.98
C ALA A 17 10.05 11.57 -0.98
N TYR A 18 11.00 11.63 -0.06
CA TYR A 18 11.98 12.70 -0.01
C TYR A 18 12.81 12.74 -1.30
N ARG A 19 13.29 11.58 -1.76
CA ARG A 19 14.11 11.48 -2.98
C ARG A 19 13.33 11.90 -4.22
N LEU A 20 12.04 11.65 -4.25
CA LEU A 20 11.18 11.96 -5.40
C LEU A 20 10.47 13.31 -5.27
N ASN A 21 10.74 14.05 -4.19
CA ASN A 21 10.08 15.32 -3.91
C ASN A 21 8.54 15.17 -3.92
N ALA A 22 8.07 14.11 -3.29
CA ALA A 22 6.65 13.77 -3.23
C ALA A 22 6.16 13.79 -1.78
N GLY A 23 4.85 13.93 -1.59
CA GLY A 23 4.25 13.80 -0.28
C GLY A 23 4.23 12.35 0.19
N PHE A 24 4.16 12.16 1.50
CA PHE A 24 4.08 10.83 2.12
C PHE A 24 2.82 10.74 2.96
N VAL A 25 2.08 9.63 2.81
CA VAL A 25 0.88 9.37 3.58
C VAL A 25 0.95 7.94 4.13
N PRO A 26 0.87 7.77 5.45
CA PRO A 26 0.83 6.43 6.03
C PRO A 26 -0.57 5.82 5.91
N VAL A 27 -0.58 4.50 5.65
CA VAL A 27 -1.77 3.67 5.77
C VAL A 27 -1.51 2.74 6.94
N ARG A 28 -2.42 2.71 7.92
CA ARG A 28 -2.17 2.06 9.20
C ARG A 28 -3.32 1.15 9.61
N LYS A 29 -3.04 0.27 10.56
CA LYS A 29 -4.07 -0.51 11.22
C LYS A 29 -4.96 0.42 12.06
N PRO A 30 -6.22 0.03 12.34
CA PRO A 30 -7.16 0.86 13.08
C PRO A 30 -6.60 1.37 14.40
N ARG A 31 -7.05 2.57 14.81
CA ARG A 31 -6.69 3.24 16.07
C ARG A 31 -5.22 3.70 16.12
N LYS A 32 -4.55 3.75 14.98
CA LYS A 32 -3.17 4.26 14.89
C LYS A 32 -3.10 5.67 14.36
N LEU A 33 -4.20 6.20 13.82
CA LEU A 33 -4.25 7.55 13.25
C LEU A 33 -5.19 8.43 14.09
N PRO A 34 -4.77 9.67 14.40
CA PRO A 34 -5.51 10.56 15.31
C PRO A 34 -6.64 11.37 14.68
N ALA A 35 -6.77 11.37 13.36
CA ALA A 35 -7.77 12.19 12.64
C ALA A 35 -8.83 11.28 12.00
N PRO A 36 -9.94 11.86 11.46
CA PRO A 36 -10.92 11.08 10.72
C PRO A 36 -10.29 10.27 9.59
N THR A 37 -10.70 9.01 9.46
CA THR A 37 -10.08 8.06 8.53
C THR A 37 -11.11 7.36 7.67
N ALA A 38 -10.65 6.87 6.50
CA ALA A 38 -11.34 5.84 5.75
C ALA A 38 -10.77 4.48 6.15
N ARG A 39 -11.61 3.45 6.12
CA ARG A 39 -11.22 2.11 6.55
C ARG A 39 -11.69 1.07 5.56
N VAL A 40 -10.87 0.05 5.33
CA VAL A 40 -11.26 -1.16 4.62
C VAL A 40 -10.92 -2.38 5.48
N THR A 41 -11.82 -3.36 5.48
CA THR A 41 -11.60 -4.64 6.15
C THR A 41 -11.34 -5.70 5.09
N TYR A 42 -10.39 -6.57 5.34
CA TYR A 42 -10.01 -7.64 4.40
C TYR A 42 -9.80 -8.95 5.14
N ASP A 43 -9.99 -10.06 4.43
CA ASP A 43 -9.89 -11.38 5.01
C ASP A 43 -8.46 -11.86 5.04
N LEU A 44 -8.11 -12.50 6.15
CA LEU A 44 -6.86 -13.24 6.34
C LEU A 44 -7.19 -14.72 6.46
N GLU A 45 -6.15 -15.56 6.43
CA GLU A 45 -6.30 -17.01 6.61
C GLU A 45 -6.98 -17.36 7.94
N TYR A 46 -6.71 -16.61 8.98
CA TYR A 46 -7.19 -16.88 10.34
C TYR A 46 -8.10 -15.77 10.89
N GLY A 47 -8.80 -15.06 10.03
CA GLY A 47 -9.70 -14.01 10.49
C GLY A 47 -9.77 -12.84 9.53
N THR A 48 -9.98 -11.66 10.07
CA THR A 48 -10.02 -10.42 9.30
C THR A 48 -9.08 -9.39 9.89
N ASP A 49 -8.63 -8.46 9.06
CA ASP A 49 -7.87 -7.30 9.51
C ASP A 49 -8.43 -6.06 8.82
N SER A 50 -8.01 -4.90 9.28
CA SER A 50 -8.47 -3.63 8.72
C SER A 50 -7.32 -2.68 8.56
N LEU A 51 -7.43 -1.80 7.56
CA LEU A 51 -6.49 -0.71 7.32
C LEU A 51 -7.24 0.60 7.30
N GLU A 52 -6.56 1.67 7.66
CA GLU A 52 -7.15 3.01 7.61
C GLU A 52 -6.15 4.04 7.12
N ILE A 53 -6.68 5.11 6.54
CA ILE A 53 -5.95 6.24 6.00
C ILE A 53 -6.74 7.50 6.34
N HIS A 54 -6.05 8.63 6.56
CA HIS A 54 -6.75 9.91 6.78
C HIS A 54 -7.62 10.27 5.58
N LEU A 55 -8.83 10.77 5.85
CA LEU A 55 -9.79 11.12 4.79
C LEU A 55 -9.26 12.19 3.83
N ASP A 56 -8.44 13.11 4.32
CA ASP A 56 -7.88 14.21 3.53
C ASP A 56 -6.48 13.92 2.99
N ALA A 57 -6.01 12.68 3.12
CA ALA A 57 -4.66 12.30 2.71
C ALA A 57 -4.44 12.38 1.20
N ILE A 58 -5.50 12.17 0.42
CA ILE A 58 -5.45 12.10 -1.04
C ILE A 58 -6.59 12.97 -1.59
N GLU A 59 -6.27 13.82 -2.56
CA GLU A 59 -7.27 14.56 -3.28
C GLU A 59 -7.77 13.73 -4.46
N PRO A 60 -9.08 13.82 -4.80
CA PRO A 60 -9.61 13.10 -5.96
C PRO A 60 -8.82 13.41 -7.24
N GLY A 61 -8.46 12.36 -7.96
CA GLY A 61 -7.67 12.47 -9.19
C GLY A 61 -6.16 12.54 -8.97
N GLN A 62 -5.69 12.61 -7.73
CA GLN A 62 -4.26 12.68 -7.43
C GLN A 62 -3.57 11.36 -7.80
N ASN A 63 -2.40 11.46 -8.45
CA ASN A 63 -1.59 10.28 -8.76
C ASN A 63 -0.81 9.82 -7.54
N VAL A 64 -0.89 8.53 -7.24
CA VAL A 64 -0.21 7.94 -6.09
C VAL A 64 0.55 6.69 -6.51
N VAL A 65 1.65 6.43 -5.83
CA VAL A 65 2.38 5.16 -5.91
C VAL A 65 2.30 4.53 -4.54
N LEU A 66 1.90 3.26 -4.49
CA LEU A 66 1.80 2.51 -3.25
C LEU A 66 3.07 1.71 -3.04
N VAL A 67 3.63 1.80 -1.84
CA VAL A 67 4.93 1.19 -1.53
C VAL A 67 4.82 0.39 -0.24
N ASP A 68 5.38 -0.81 -0.25
CA ASP A 68 5.49 -1.65 0.94
C ASP A 68 6.83 -2.38 0.92
N ASP A 69 7.17 -3.03 2.03
CA ASP A 69 8.42 -3.79 2.11
C ASP A 69 8.30 -5.15 1.42
N LEU A 70 7.18 -5.83 1.55
CA LEU A 70 7.03 -7.22 1.12
C LEU A 70 5.76 -7.44 0.31
N LEU A 71 5.91 -8.06 -0.85
CA LEU A 71 4.78 -8.63 -1.58
C LEU A 71 4.78 -10.15 -1.38
N ALA A 72 3.86 -10.62 -0.55
CA ALA A 72 3.62 -12.05 -0.32
C ALA A 72 2.39 -12.49 -1.12
N THR A 73 1.25 -12.62 -0.49
CA THR A 73 0.01 -13.00 -1.17
C THR A 73 -0.70 -11.82 -1.82
N GLY A 74 -0.38 -10.59 -1.41
CA GLY A 74 -0.96 -9.38 -1.99
C GLY A 74 -2.21 -8.87 -1.29
N GLY A 75 -2.69 -9.53 -0.24
CA GLY A 75 -3.94 -9.14 0.44
C GLY A 75 -3.91 -7.74 1.04
N THR A 76 -2.80 -7.39 1.70
CA THR A 76 -2.65 -6.07 2.31
C THR A 76 -2.63 -4.97 1.25
N MET A 77 -1.90 -5.19 0.16
CA MET A 77 -1.84 -4.20 -0.93
C MET A 77 -3.19 -4.07 -1.63
N GLU A 78 -3.92 -5.17 -1.82
CA GLU A 78 -5.27 -5.14 -2.39
C GLU A 78 -6.19 -4.26 -1.55
N ALA A 79 -6.14 -4.40 -0.22
CA ALA A 79 -6.91 -3.58 0.70
C ALA A 79 -6.49 -2.11 0.62
N THR A 80 -5.20 -1.84 0.51
CA THR A 80 -4.66 -0.48 0.37
C THR A 80 -5.16 0.17 -0.92
N ILE A 81 -5.21 -0.57 -2.02
CA ILE A 81 -5.75 -0.10 -3.30
C ILE A 81 -7.21 0.34 -3.12
N LYS A 82 -8.01 -0.46 -2.43
CA LYS A 82 -9.41 -0.13 -2.18
C LYS A 82 -9.56 1.17 -1.41
N LEU A 83 -8.74 1.40 -0.39
CA LEU A 83 -8.74 2.65 0.37
C LEU A 83 -8.44 3.84 -0.52
N VAL A 84 -7.40 3.75 -1.35
CA VAL A 84 -7.00 4.83 -2.23
C VAL A 84 -8.11 5.14 -3.24
N GLN A 85 -8.75 4.10 -3.78
CA GLN A 85 -9.86 4.27 -4.72
C GLN A 85 -11.07 4.92 -4.06
N GLN A 86 -11.36 4.60 -2.80
CA GLN A 86 -12.44 5.26 -2.05
C GLN A 86 -12.21 6.77 -1.93
N LEU A 87 -10.97 7.19 -1.83
CA LEU A 87 -10.61 8.61 -1.76
C LEU A 87 -10.48 9.26 -3.13
N GLY A 88 -10.70 8.52 -4.20
CA GLY A 88 -10.62 9.03 -5.56
C GLY A 88 -9.22 9.15 -6.13
N GLY A 89 -8.22 8.53 -5.49
CA GLY A 89 -6.84 8.53 -5.98
C GLY A 89 -6.66 7.69 -7.23
N HIS A 90 -5.70 8.08 -8.06
CA HIS A 90 -5.28 7.30 -9.22
C HIS A 90 -3.98 6.59 -8.91
N ILE A 91 -3.98 5.26 -8.99
CA ILE A 91 -2.82 4.45 -8.66
C ILE A 91 -1.93 4.33 -9.89
N ALA A 92 -0.75 4.95 -9.82
CA ALA A 92 0.21 4.95 -10.93
C ALA A 92 1.09 3.72 -10.94
N GLY A 93 1.27 3.05 -9.79
CA GLY A 93 2.08 1.85 -9.70
C GLY A 93 2.19 1.33 -8.29
N LEU A 94 2.74 0.13 -8.16
CA LEU A 94 2.97 -0.56 -6.88
C LEU A 94 4.46 -0.90 -6.78
N GLY A 95 5.06 -0.60 -5.64
CA GLY A 95 6.48 -0.86 -5.40
C GLY A 95 6.70 -1.66 -4.13
N PHE A 96 7.62 -2.62 -4.19
CA PHE A 96 7.99 -3.47 -3.06
C PHE A 96 9.51 -3.59 -2.96
N ALA A 97 10.01 -3.70 -1.74
CA ALA A 97 11.43 -4.02 -1.56
C ALA A 97 11.70 -5.49 -1.91
N VAL A 98 10.83 -6.39 -1.47
CA VAL A 98 10.98 -7.83 -1.68
C VAL A 98 9.68 -8.43 -2.19
N GLU A 99 9.78 -9.30 -3.19
CA GLU A 99 8.64 -10.07 -3.69
C GLU A 99 8.92 -11.57 -3.52
N LEU A 100 7.94 -12.29 -2.94
CA LEU A 100 7.99 -13.74 -2.85
C LEU A 100 7.27 -14.33 -4.06
N ASP A 101 8.01 -14.58 -5.13
CA ASP A 101 7.45 -14.96 -6.44
C ASP A 101 6.60 -16.23 -6.37
N PHE A 102 6.98 -17.17 -5.51
CA PHE A 102 6.28 -18.45 -5.38
C PHE A 102 4.86 -18.32 -4.83
N LEU A 103 4.54 -17.18 -4.19
CA LEU A 103 3.18 -16.92 -3.68
C LEU A 103 2.28 -16.24 -4.72
N LYS A 104 2.86 -15.81 -5.84
CA LYS A 104 2.12 -15.24 -6.97
C LYS A 104 1.24 -14.04 -6.61
N GLY A 105 1.67 -13.24 -5.63
CA GLY A 105 0.90 -12.08 -5.18
C GLY A 105 0.66 -11.07 -6.29
N ARG A 106 1.61 -10.91 -7.21
CA ARG A 106 1.50 -9.96 -8.32
C ARG A 106 0.32 -10.29 -9.26
N GLU A 107 -0.13 -11.54 -9.32
CA GLU A 107 -1.27 -11.92 -10.16
C GLU A 107 -2.59 -11.26 -9.72
N LYS A 108 -2.65 -10.71 -8.50
CA LYS A 108 -3.80 -9.94 -8.04
C LYS A 108 -3.87 -8.55 -8.67
N PHE A 109 -2.81 -8.10 -9.32
CA PHE A 109 -2.68 -6.72 -9.79
C PHE A 109 -2.37 -6.64 -11.29
N PRO A 110 -3.18 -7.31 -12.15
CA PRO A 110 -2.86 -7.34 -13.59
C PRO A 110 -3.00 -5.97 -14.26
N ASP A 111 -3.75 -5.05 -13.65
CA ASP A 111 -4.00 -3.72 -14.21
C ASP A 111 -3.00 -2.66 -13.76
N TYR A 112 -2.01 -3.04 -12.95
CA TYR A 112 -1.03 -2.10 -12.39
C TYR A 112 0.39 -2.55 -12.70
N ASP A 113 1.29 -1.58 -12.84
CA ASP A 113 2.72 -1.86 -12.89
C ASP A 113 3.20 -2.21 -11.49
N VAL A 114 3.81 -3.38 -11.36
CA VAL A 114 4.36 -3.87 -10.09
C VAL A 114 5.87 -3.96 -10.23
N PHE A 115 6.56 -3.26 -9.36
CA PHE A 115 8.02 -3.22 -9.33
C PHE A 115 8.53 -3.75 -7.99
N SER A 116 9.52 -4.64 -8.02
CA SER A 116 10.15 -5.17 -6.82
C SER A 116 11.67 -5.14 -6.97
N LEU A 117 12.36 -4.76 -5.91
CA LEU A 117 13.83 -4.67 -5.94
C LEU A 117 14.48 -6.05 -5.88
N LEU A 118 13.95 -6.93 -5.05
CA LEU A 118 14.47 -8.29 -4.88
C LEU A 118 13.35 -9.30 -5.04
N HIS A 119 13.68 -10.45 -5.63
CA HIS A 119 12.74 -11.54 -5.82
C HIS A 119 13.29 -12.81 -5.18
N TYR A 120 12.43 -13.52 -4.46
CA TYR A 120 12.72 -14.85 -3.94
C TYR A 120 11.76 -15.83 -4.59
N THR A 121 12.31 -16.87 -5.23
CA THR A 121 11.52 -17.86 -5.96
C THR A 121 11.08 -19.04 -5.08
N GLU A 122 11.68 -19.18 -3.92
CA GLU A 122 11.33 -20.21 -2.94
C GLU A 122 11.44 -19.68 -1.54
#